data_79588805fbce77a1dc8c8d8f39051b5b
#
_entry.id   79588805fbce77a1dc8c8d8f39051b5b
#
_cell.length_a   1.000
_cell.length_b   1.000
_cell.length_c   1.000
_cell.angle_alpha   90.00
_cell.angle_beta   90.00
_cell.angle_gamma   90.00
#
_symmetry.space_group_name_H-M   'P 1'
#
loop_
_entity.id
_entity.type
_entity.pdbx_description
1 polymer ?
#
loop_
_entity_poly.entity_id
_entity_poly.type
_entity_poly.pdbx_seq_one_letter_code
_entity_poly.pdbx_strand_id
1 'polypeptide(L)'
;YQYEETFVEKQESITGNTRMILNAYQELLNKTYSLVDEAQIARISRYLNQAERVFVCGTGSSGLAAREMELRFMRIGVDIDSLVERDMMRMQAVFQDRRSLVFGISISGSKEEVLFLLKEAYRKGAKTILFTANNRGDFEQFCTEVVLIPSLRHLNHGNVISPQFPILVMLDIIYSYYLEQDKYENCLLYTSDA
;
A
#
# COMPACT_ATOMS: atom_id res chain seq x y z
N TYR A 1 31.09 1.73 -15.28
CA TYR A 1 32.18 1.62 -14.31
C TYR A 1 32.43 2.94 -13.57
N GLN A 2 32.58 4.07 -14.24
CA GLN A 2 32.83 5.38 -13.62
C GLN A 2 31.67 5.89 -12.75
N TYR A 3 30.41 5.52 -13.05
CA TYR A 3 29.23 5.90 -12.26
C TYR A 3 29.14 5.16 -10.92
N GLU A 4 29.54 3.90 -10.85
CA GLU A 4 29.51 3.10 -9.63
C GLU A 4 30.56 3.54 -8.59
N GLU A 5 31.79 3.82 -9.04
CA GLU A 5 32.86 4.33 -8.16
C GLU A 5 32.48 5.69 -7.57
N THR A 6 31.91 6.61 -8.38
CA THR A 6 31.46 7.93 -7.92
C THR A 6 30.31 7.82 -6.92
N PHE A 7 29.46 6.78 -7.04
CA PHE A 7 28.33 6.57 -6.15
C PHE A 7 28.79 6.08 -4.76
N VAL A 8 29.72 5.15 -4.69
CA VAL A 8 30.30 4.62 -3.45
C VAL A 8 31.07 5.70 -2.71
N GLU A 9 31.97 6.44 -3.36
CA GLU A 9 32.72 7.56 -2.76
C GLU A 9 31.77 8.64 -2.22
N LYS A 10 30.68 8.94 -2.91
CA LYS A 10 29.69 9.92 -2.50
C LYS A 10 28.91 9.47 -1.27
N GLN A 11 28.61 8.19 -1.13
CA GLN A 11 27.97 7.65 0.08
C GLN A 11 28.87 7.78 1.33
N GLU A 12 30.16 7.56 1.20
CA GLU A 12 31.11 7.71 2.30
C GLU A 12 31.29 9.15 2.76
N SER A 13 31.08 10.13 1.86
CA SER A 13 31.17 11.56 2.16
C SER A 13 29.92 12.14 2.86
N ILE A 14 28.79 11.42 2.87
CA ILE A 14 27.55 11.88 3.50
C ILE A 14 27.67 11.84 5.03
N THR A 15 27.40 12.95 5.69
CA THR A 15 27.51 13.08 7.16
C THR A 15 26.26 13.77 7.75
N GLY A 16 26.19 13.82 9.08
CA GLY A 16 25.17 14.57 9.82
C GLY A 16 23.73 14.09 9.52
N ASN A 17 22.82 15.04 9.32
CA ASN A 17 21.38 14.77 9.10
C ASN A 17 21.12 13.94 7.83
N THR A 18 21.88 14.17 6.77
CA THR A 18 21.73 13.39 5.53
C THR A 18 22.04 11.91 5.76
N ARG A 19 23.11 11.60 6.51
CA ARG A 19 23.43 10.22 6.89
C ARG A 19 22.34 9.60 7.76
N MET A 20 21.79 10.37 8.69
CA MET A 20 20.69 9.92 9.54
C MET A 20 19.45 9.53 8.74
N ILE A 21 19.05 10.35 7.75
CA ILE A 21 17.93 10.05 6.86
C ILE A 21 18.20 8.81 6.02
N LEU A 22 19.38 8.68 5.43
CA LEU A 22 19.77 7.51 4.67
C LEU A 22 19.65 6.23 5.50
N ASN A 23 20.20 6.23 6.70
CA ASN A 23 20.16 5.08 7.61
C ASN A 23 18.72 4.73 8.01
N ALA A 24 17.87 5.73 8.26
CA ALA A 24 16.46 5.52 8.59
C ALA A 24 15.70 4.84 7.44
N TYR A 25 15.92 5.26 6.19
CA TYR A 25 15.30 4.62 5.04
C TYR A 25 15.85 3.21 4.78
N GLN A 26 17.14 2.98 4.93
CA GLN A 26 17.74 1.65 4.80
C GLN A 26 17.18 0.67 5.84
N GLU A 27 17.10 1.10 7.11
CA GLU A 27 16.49 0.29 8.17
C GLU A 27 15.02 -0.01 7.87
N LEU A 28 14.27 0.99 7.43
CA LEU A 28 12.85 0.84 7.09
C LEU A 28 12.63 -0.11 5.92
N LEU A 29 13.44 -0.01 4.86
CA LEU A 29 13.41 -0.93 3.73
C LEU A 29 13.63 -2.37 4.18
N ASN A 30 14.67 -2.63 4.95
CA ASN A 30 14.97 -3.97 5.44
C ASN A 30 13.81 -4.54 6.29
N LYS A 31 13.22 -3.72 7.16
CA LYS A 31 12.04 -4.11 7.96
C LYS A 31 10.81 -4.36 7.07
N THR A 32 10.59 -3.54 6.06
CA THR A 32 9.47 -3.72 5.14
C THR A 32 9.58 -5.05 4.39
N TYR A 33 10.73 -5.32 3.80
CA TYR A 33 10.96 -6.58 3.09
C TYR A 33 10.90 -7.81 3.99
N SER A 34 11.28 -7.70 5.27
CA SER A 34 11.15 -8.82 6.22
C SER A 34 9.69 -9.20 6.55
N LEU A 35 8.73 -8.32 6.25
CA LEU A 35 7.30 -8.55 6.46
C LEU A 35 6.58 -8.99 5.18
N VAL A 36 7.25 -9.05 4.04
CA VAL A 36 6.63 -9.46 2.77
C VAL A 36 6.32 -10.96 2.81
N ASP A 37 5.05 -11.28 2.63
CA ASP A 37 4.57 -12.64 2.32
C ASP A 37 4.19 -12.69 0.84
N GLU A 38 5.04 -13.30 0.02
CA GLU A 38 4.84 -13.40 -1.43
C GLU A 38 3.55 -14.15 -1.80
N ALA A 39 3.19 -15.17 -1.01
CA ALA A 39 1.94 -15.90 -1.23
C ALA A 39 0.72 -15.01 -0.96
N GLN A 40 0.78 -14.13 0.05
CA GLN A 40 -0.25 -13.12 0.32
C GLN A 40 -0.33 -12.11 -0.82
N ILE A 41 0.81 -11.59 -1.28
CA ILE A 41 0.86 -10.64 -2.40
C ILE A 41 0.25 -11.25 -3.66
N ALA A 42 0.57 -12.51 -3.96
CA ALA A 42 -0.01 -13.22 -5.10
C ALA A 42 -1.54 -13.40 -4.97
N ARG A 43 -2.07 -13.62 -3.75
CA ARG A 43 -3.53 -13.65 -3.53
C ARG A 43 -4.17 -12.27 -3.75
N ILE A 44 -3.56 -11.21 -3.22
CA ILE A 44 -4.03 -9.83 -3.40
C ILE A 44 -4.06 -9.44 -4.88
N SER A 45 -3.02 -9.80 -5.62
CA SER A 45 -2.98 -9.56 -7.07
C SER A 45 -4.12 -10.27 -7.81
N ARG A 46 -4.45 -11.52 -7.43
CA ARG A 46 -5.62 -12.21 -8.00
C ARG A 46 -6.94 -11.53 -7.66
N TYR A 47 -7.10 -11.01 -6.44
CA TYR A 47 -8.31 -10.25 -6.06
C TYR A 47 -8.45 -8.98 -6.89
N LEU A 48 -7.35 -8.27 -7.16
CA LEU A 48 -7.33 -7.11 -8.04
C LEU A 48 -7.81 -7.46 -9.47
N ASN A 49 -7.33 -8.58 -10.03
CA ASN A 49 -7.74 -9.04 -11.35
C ASN A 49 -9.21 -9.50 -11.43
N GLN A 50 -9.78 -9.94 -10.32
CA GLN A 50 -11.16 -10.45 -10.25
C GLN A 50 -12.18 -9.37 -9.89
N ALA A 51 -11.75 -8.27 -9.31
CA ALA A 51 -12.64 -7.21 -8.88
C ALA A 51 -13.16 -6.40 -10.08
N GLU A 52 -14.47 -6.12 -10.10
CA GLU A 52 -15.04 -5.17 -11.05
C GLU A 52 -14.78 -3.73 -10.63
N ARG A 53 -14.63 -3.50 -9.32
CA ARG A 53 -14.41 -2.18 -8.76
C ARG A 53 -13.53 -2.24 -7.52
N VAL A 54 -12.56 -1.37 -7.46
CA VAL A 54 -11.59 -1.28 -6.35
C VAL A 54 -11.76 0.05 -5.62
N PHE A 55 -11.74 -0.02 -4.29
CA PHE A 55 -11.70 1.17 -3.44
C PHE A 55 -10.47 1.11 -2.54
N VAL A 56 -9.82 2.24 -2.37
CA VAL A 56 -8.72 2.37 -1.41
C VAL A 56 -8.99 3.52 -0.46
N CYS A 57 -9.00 3.27 0.84
CA CYS A 57 -9.34 4.29 1.82
C CYS A 57 -8.23 4.51 2.85
N GLY A 58 -8.09 5.76 3.26
CA GLY A 58 -7.12 6.19 4.26
C GLY A 58 -7.26 7.67 4.54
N THR A 59 -6.77 8.13 5.70
CA THR A 59 -6.81 9.54 6.10
C THR A 59 -5.41 10.09 6.35
N GLY A 60 -5.21 11.39 6.16
CA GLY A 60 -3.90 12.03 6.32
C GLY A 60 -2.84 11.43 5.40
N SER A 61 -1.69 11.05 5.96
CA SER A 61 -0.61 10.41 5.20
C SER A 61 -1.03 9.09 4.53
N SER A 62 -1.91 8.32 5.17
CA SER A 62 -2.49 7.12 4.57
C SER A 62 -3.41 7.45 3.39
N GLY A 63 -4.09 8.59 3.43
CA GLY A 63 -4.91 9.08 2.32
C GLY A 63 -4.07 9.47 1.11
N LEU A 64 -2.87 10.02 1.32
CA LEU A 64 -1.94 10.31 0.22
C LEU A 64 -1.45 9.01 -0.45
N ALA A 65 -1.14 7.98 0.33
CA ALA A 65 -0.81 6.67 -0.21
C ALA A 65 -1.99 6.02 -0.96
N ALA A 66 -3.22 6.24 -0.49
CA ALA A 66 -4.43 5.78 -1.19
C ALA A 66 -4.59 6.46 -2.56
N ARG A 67 -4.34 7.76 -2.66
CA ARG A 67 -4.34 8.50 -3.93
C ARG A 67 -3.23 8.07 -4.88
N GLU A 68 -2.06 7.76 -4.36
CA GLU A 68 -0.97 7.20 -5.17
C GLU A 68 -1.36 5.84 -5.76
N MET A 69 -1.97 4.96 -4.95
CA MET A 69 -2.49 3.69 -5.44
C MET A 69 -3.52 3.89 -6.55
N GLU A 70 -4.52 4.76 -6.34
CA GLU A 70 -5.54 5.10 -7.35
C GLU A 70 -4.87 5.53 -8.66
N LEU A 71 -3.99 6.53 -8.62
CA LEU A 71 -3.33 7.08 -9.79
C LEU A 71 -2.57 6.01 -10.59
N ARG A 72 -1.83 5.15 -9.92
CA ARG A 72 -0.99 4.13 -10.56
C ARG A 72 -1.82 3.02 -11.18
N PHE A 73 -2.80 2.48 -10.44
CA PHE A 73 -3.62 1.37 -10.94
C PHE A 73 -4.65 1.82 -11.99
N MET A 74 -5.16 3.05 -11.88
CA MET A 74 -6.02 3.62 -12.92
C MET A 74 -5.30 3.72 -14.27
N ARG A 75 -4.00 4.06 -14.29
CA ARG A 75 -3.20 4.15 -15.54
C ARG A 75 -3.07 2.83 -16.28
N ILE A 76 -3.25 1.70 -15.61
CA ILE A 76 -3.23 0.36 -16.21
C ILE A 76 -4.62 -0.25 -16.34
N GLY A 77 -5.67 0.56 -16.26
CA GLY A 77 -7.05 0.17 -16.57
C GLY A 77 -7.85 -0.41 -15.41
N VAL A 78 -7.35 -0.36 -14.17
CA VAL A 78 -8.13 -0.76 -12.99
C VAL A 78 -9.18 0.31 -12.68
N ASP A 79 -10.46 -0.10 -12.49
CA ASP A 79 -11.51 0.79 -11.99
C ASP A 79 -11.34 0.95 -10.46
N ILE A 80 -10.65 2.01 -10.07
CA ILE A 80 -10.24 2.26 -8.68
C ILE A 80 -10.53 3.70 -8.27
N ASP A 81 -11.09 3.87 -7.07
CA ASP A 81 -11.34 5.16 -6.43
C ASP A 81 -10.65 5.24 -5.06
N SER A 82 -10.01 6.37 -4.76
CA SER A 82 -9.50 6.66 -3.42
C SER A 82 -10.51 7.42 -2.57
N LEU A 83 -10.77 6.92 -1.37
CA LEU A 83 -11.70 7.47 -0.40
C LEU A 83 -10.89 8.06 0.77
N VAL A 84 -10.70 9.37 0.78
CA VAL A 84 -9.88 10.07 1.78
C VAL A 84 -10.72 10.88 2.77
N GLU A 85 -11.99 11.11 2.43
CA GLU A 85 -12.94 11.84 3.27
C GLU A 85 -13.83 10.86 4.04
N ARG A 86 -14.08 11.16 5.34
CA ARG A 86 -14.89 10.31 6.23
C ARG A 86 -16.28 10.03 5.66
N ASP A 87 -16.96 11.07 5.17
CA ASP A 87 -18.32 10.95 4.69
C ASP A 87 -18.40 10.11 3.41
N MET A 88 -17.41 10.24 2.53
CA MET A 88 -17.28 9.40 1.34
C MET A 88 -17.10 7.93 1.69
N MET A 89 -16.26 7.60 2.68
CA MET A 89 -16.11 6.22 3.17
C MET A 89 -17.44 5.65 3.67
N ARG A 90 -18.19 6.44 4.46
CA ARG A 90 -19.50 6.03 4.99
C ARG A 90 -20.54 5.84 3.90
N MET A 91 -20.59 6.73 2.91
CA MET A 91 -21.49 6.61 1.76
C MET A 91 -21.15 5.39 0.92
N GLN A 92 -19.90 5.18 0.60
CA GLN A 92 -19.45 4.05 -0.20
C GLN A 92 -19.66 2.70 0.48
N ALA A 93 -19.63 2.63 1.81
CA ALA A 93 -19.90 1.41 2.56
C ALA A 93 -21.28 0.80 2.24
N VAL A 94 -22.26 1.65 1.86
CA VAL A 94 -23.61 1.20 1.50
C VAL A 94 -23.64 0.46 0.16
N PHE A 95 -22.76 0.81 -0.78
CA PHE A 95 -22.76 0.33 -2.15
C PHE A 95 -21.79 -0.84 -2.42
N GLN A 96 -21.07 -1.30 -1.40
CA GLN A 96 -20.15 -2.43 -1.54
C GLN A 96 -20.93 -3.73 -1.79
N ASP A 97 -20.35 -4.61 -2.58
CA ASP A 97 -20.86 -5.96 -2.84
C ASP A 97 -19.71 -6.95 -3.12
N ARG A 98 -20.05 -8.21 -3.44
CA ARG A 98 -19.07 -9.29 -3.72
C ARG A 98 -18.15 -9.05 -4.92
N ARG A 99 -18.43 -8.05 -5.76
CA ARG A 99 -17.60 -7.67 -6.92
C ARG A 99 -16.58 -6.58 -6.56
N SER A 100 -16.73 -6.02 -5.36
CA SER A 100 -15.83 -4.98 -4.85
C SER A 100 -14.60 -5.58 -4.18
N LEU A 101 -13.49 -4.86 -4.30
CA LEU A 101 -12.27 -5.04 -3.51
C LEU A 101 -11.97 -3.75 -2.77
N VAL A 102 -11.82 -3.82 -1.45
CA VAL A 102 -11.60 -2.65 -0.61
C VAL A 102 -10.27 -2.75 0.11
N PHE A 103 -9.37 -1.80 -0.16
CA PHE A 103 -8.14 -1.59 0.58
C PHE A 103 -8.35 -0.53 1.66
N GLY A 104 -8.02 -0.86 2.90
CA GLY A 104 -7.96 0.10 4.01
C GLY A 104 -6.53 0.32 4.45
N ILE A 105 -6.12 1.58 4.61
CA ILE A 105 -4.80 1.95 5.11
C ILE A 105 -4.98 2.61 6.48
N SER A 106 -4.62 1.89 7.53
CA SER A 106 -4.67 2.37 8.91
C SER A 106 -3.45 1.87 9.69
N ILE A 107 -2.40 2.70 9.75
CA ILE A 107 -1.12 2.34 10.39
C ILE A 107 -1.32 1.87 11.82
N SER A 108 -2.12 2.58 12.61
CA SER A 108 -2.45 2.21 13.99
C SER A 108 -3.47 1.07 14.11
N GLY A 109 -4.19 0.75 13.03
CA GLY A 109 -5.32 -0.17 13.05
C GLY A 109 -6.51 0.35 13.87
N SER A 110 -6.64 1.67 14.06
CA SER A 110 -7.66 2.27 14.93
C SER A 110 -8.48 3.38 14.28
N LYS A 111 -8.32 3.61 12.98
CA LYS A 111 -9.11 4.62 12.26
C LYS A 111 -10.53 4.11 12.03
N GLU A 112 -11.47 4.64 12.80
CA GLU A 112 -12.86 4.17 12.86
C GLU A 112 -13.52 4.14 11.48
N GLU A 113 -13.38 5.20 10.69
CA GLU A 113 -13.97 5.33 9.37
C GLU A 113 -13.43 4.29 8.36
N VAL A 114 -12.14 3.99 8.41
CA VAL A 114 -11.50 2.96 7.57
C VAL A 114 -11.99 1.57 7.98
N LEU A 115 -11.99 1.29 9.29
CA LEU A 115 -12.46 0.01 9.81
C LEU A 115 -13.96 -0.20 9.57
N PHE A 116 -14.74 0.87 9.66
CA PHE A 116 -16.18 0.83 9.36
C PHE A 116 -16.43 0.40 7.91
N LEU A 117 -15.75 1.04 6.95
CA LEU A 117 -15.88 0.68 5.53
C LEU A 117 -15.47 -0.78 5.28
N LEU A 118 -14.34 -1.23 5.85
CA LEU A 118 -13.89 -2.61 5.71
C LEU A 118 -14.92 -3.62 6.28
N LYS A 119 -15.44 -3.35 7.48
CA LYS A 119 -16.45 -4.22 8.12
C LYS A 119 -17.73 -4.33 7.29
N GLU A 120 -18.26 -3.20 6.80
CA GLU A 120 -19.46 -3.19 5.98
C GLU A 120 -19.23 -3.87 4.62
N ALA A 121 -18.09 -3.61 3.99
CA ALA A 121 -17.71 -4.27 2.74
C ALA A 121 -17.60 -5.79 2.91
N TYR A 122 -16.90 -6.25 3.95
CA TYR A 122 -16.76 -7.67 4.25
C TYR A 122 -18.10 -8.34 4.51
N ARG A 123 -18.96 -7.71 5.31
CA ARG A 123 -20.33 -8.20 5.60
C ARG A 123 -21.16 -8.38 4.33
N LYS A 124 -20.91 -7.59 3.30
CA LYS A 124 -21.59 -7.65 1.99
C LYS A 124 -20.90 -8.57 0.98
N GLY A 125 -19.84 -9.27 1.39
CA GLY A 125 -19.13 -10.26 0.59
C GLY A 125 -18.00 -9.69 -0.28
N ALA A 126 -17.66 -8.41 -0.15
CA ALA A 126 -16.49 -7.84 -0.79
C ALA A 126 -15.20 -8.46 -0.23
N LYS A 127 -14.14 -8.49 -1.04
CA LYS A 127 -12.79 -8.76 -0.52
C LYS A 127 -12.26 -7.51 0.15
N THR A 128 -11.63 -7.68 1.31
CA THR A 128 -11.13 -6.57 2.13
C THR A 128 -9.69 -6.80 2.52
N ILE A 129 -8.87 -5.78 2.38
CA ILE A 129 -7.43 -5.83 2.66
C ILE A 129 -7.09 -4.65 3.56
N LEU A 130 -6.43 -4.92 4.68
CA LEU A 130 -5.97 -3.89 5.61
C LEU A 130 -4.45 -3.81 5.61
N PHE A 131 -3.90 -2.62 5.35
CA PHE A 131 -2.50 -2.28 5.63
C PHE A 131 -2.40 -1.70 7.03
N THR A 132 -1.63 -2.32 7.92
CA THR A 132 -1.48 -1.86 9.30
C THR A 132 -0.13 -2.25 9.89
N ALA A 133 0.34 -1.45 10.85
CA ALA A 133 1.47 -1.82 11.71
C ALA A 133 1.02 -2.51 13.02
N ASN A 134 -0.28 -2.65 13.23
CA ASN A 134 -0.84 -3.28 14.42
C ASN A 134 -1.06 -4.79 14.15
N ASN A 135 -0.23 -5.62 14.77
CA ASN A 135 -0.32 -7.09 14.68
C ASN A 135 -1.14 -7.74 15.82
N ARG A 136 -1.82 -6.95 16.64
CA ARG A 136 -2.58 -7.42 17.81
C ARG A 136 -4.08 -7.26 17.66
N GLY A 137 -4.55 -6.69 16.56
CA GLY A 137 -5.98 -6.50 16.32
C GLY A 137 -6.64 -7.74 15.74
N ASP A 138 -7.90 -7.98 16.09
CA ASP A 138 -8.72 -9.07 15.55
C ASP A 138 -9.29 -8.70 14.15
N PHE A 139 -8.41 -8.30 13.24
CA PHE A 139 -8.78 -7.82 11.90
C PHE A 139 -9.29 -8.94 10.98
N GLU A 140 -8.86 -10.16 11.22
CA GLU A 140 -9.23 -11.35 10.44
C GLU A 140 -10.75 -11.62 10.46
N GLN A 141 -11.48 -11.06 11.44
CA GLN A 141 -12.93 -11.16 11.51
C GLN A 141 -13.64 -10.39 10.38
N PHE A 142 -12.99 -9.40 9.77
CA PHE A 142 -13.56 -8.55 8.73
C PHE A 142 -12.55 -8.12 7.64
N CYS A 143 -11.37 -8.73 7.63
CA CYS A 143 -10.38 -8.55 6.58
C CYS A 143 -10.06 -9.90 5.93
N THR A 144 -10.14 -9.94 4.61
CA THR A 144 -9.71 -11.12 3.83
C THR A 144 -8.20 -11.29 3.93
N GLU A 145 -7.45 -10.19 3.92
CA GLU A 145 -6.00 -10.17 4.12
C GLU A 145 -5.62 -9.00 5.05
N VAL A 146 -4.64 -9.24 5.90
CA VAL A 146 -4.01 -8.20 6.73
C VAL A 146 -2.55 -8.11 6.34
N VAL A 147 -2.18 -7.01 5.68
CA VAL A 147 -0.80 -6.75 5.24
C VAL A 147 -0.09 -5.96 6.34
N LEU A 148 0.87 -6.61 6.97
CA LEU A 148 1.67 -5.96 8.00
C LEU A 148 2.74 -5.07 7.36
N ILE A 149 2.86 -3.86 7.88
CA ILE A 149 3.89 -2.89 7.53
C ILE A 149 4.67 -2.49 8.79
N PRO A 150 5.94 -2.10 8.68
CA PRO A 150 6.71 -1.71 9.84
C PRO A 150 6.19 -0.41 10.44
N SER A 151 6.21 -0.33 11.78
CA SER A 151 5.95 0.91 12.50
C SER A 151 7.22 1.77 12.53
N LEU A 152 7.11 3.04 12.13
CA LEU A 152 8.21 3.99 12.21
C LEU A 152 8.63 4.30 13.66
N ARG A 153 7.76 4.06 14.63
CA ARG A 153 8.03 4.29 16.06
C ARG A 153 9.16 3.42 16.62
N HIS A 154 9.44 2.30 15.96
CA HIS A 154 10.50 1.37 16.35
C HIS A 154 11.82 1.59 15.60
N LEU A 155 11.89 2.62 14.76
CA LEU A 155 13.13 3.05 14.12
C LEU A 155 13.82 4.10 14.99
N ASN A 156 15.17 4.09 15.00
CA ASN A 156 15.95 5.07 15.76
C ASN A 156 15.62 6.52 15.38
N HIS A 157 15.30 6.77 14.11
CA HIS A 157 15.00 8.09 13.57
C HIS A 157 13.72 8.08 12.69
N GLY A 158 12.74 7.24 13.03
CA GLY A 158 11.52 7.09 12.23
C GLY A 158 10.62 8.35 12.17
N ASN A 159 10.79 9.27 13.14
CA ASN A 159 10.03 10.52 13.18
C ASN A 159 10.48 11.57 12.15
N VAL A 160 11.61 11.36 11.47
CA VAL A 160 12.17 12.31 10.47
C VAL A 160 11.92 11.87 9.03
N ILE A 161 11.30 10.70 8.81
CA ILE A 161 10.99 10.19 7.46
C ILE A 161 9.48 10.05 7.26
N SER A 162 9.06 9.99 5.99
CA SER A 162 7.65 9.91 5.65
C SER A 162 7.00 8.60 6.11
N PRO A 163 5.87 8.64 6.83
CA PRO A 163 5.14 7.45 7.24
C PRO A 163 4.48 6.70 6.08
N GLN A 164 4.45 7.27 4.88
CA GLN A 164 3.90 6.63 3.67
C GLN A 164 4.87 5.61 3.07
N PHE A 165 6.17 5.77 3.30
CA PHE A 165 7.20 5.04 2.57
C PHE A 165 7.03 3.51 2.64
N PRO A 166 6.79 2.85 3.79
CA PRO A 166 6.59 1.41 3.82
C PRO A 166 5.32 0.97 3.07
N ILE A 167 4.29 1.82 3.03
CA ILE A 167 3.07 1.55 2.27
C ILE A 167 3.39 1.60 0.77
N LEU A 168 4.11 2.63 0.31
CA LEU A 168 4.50 2.77 -1.09
C LEU A 168 5.35 1.59 -1.57
N VAL A 169 6.28 1.11 -0.76
CA VAL A 169 7.06 -0.10 -1.07
C VAL A 169 6.17 -1.32 -1.25
N MET A 170 5.19 -1.54 -0.35
CA MET A 170 4.23 -2.64 -0.50
C MET A 170 3.35 -2.50 -1.74
N LEU A 171 2.92 -1.27 -2.06
CA LEU A 171 2.16 -1.00 -3.28
C LEU A 171 2.99 -1.29 -4.54
N ASP A 172 4.29 -0.95 -4.54
CA ASP A 172 5.20 -1.28 -5.64
C ASP A 172 5.29 -2.79 -5.87
N ILE A 173 5.39 -3.57 -4.79
CA ILE A 173 5.44 -5.03 -4.85
C ILE A 173 4.12 -5.58 -5.41
N ILE A 174 2.97 -5.16 -4.88
CA ILE A 174 1.65 -5.59 -5.37
C ILE A 174 1.45 -5.22 -6.84
N TYR A 175 1.85 -4.01 -7.22
CA TYR A 175 1.78 -3.53 -8.60
C TYR A 175 2.61 -4.39 -9.55
N SER A 176 3.83 -4.76 -9.17
CA SER A 176 4.69 -5.66 -9.93
C SER A 176 4.04 -7.03 -10.14
N TYR A 177 3.48 -7.63 -9.09
CA TYR A 177 2.77 -8.91 -9.20
C TYR A 177 1.52 -8.82 -10.07
N TYR A 178 0.78 -7.72 -9.97
CA TYR A 178 -0.39 -7.48 -10.83
C TYR A 178 0.00 -7.43 -12.30
N LEU A 179 1.04 -6.66 -12.66
CA LEU A 179 1.54 -6.57 -14.03
C LEU A 179 2.06 -7.92 -14.57
N GLU A 180 2.64 -8.76 -13.71
CA GLU A 180 3.12 -10.09 -14.13
C GLU A 180 1.99 -11.06 -14.46
N GLN A 181 0.86 -10.96 -13.77
CA GLN A 181 -0.30 -11.81 -14.05
C GLN A 181 -0.98 -11.42 -15.36
N ASP A 182 -0.89 -10.16 -15.76
CA ASP A 182 -1.59 -9.58 -16.92
C ASP A 182 -0.64 -9.20 -18.08
N LYS A 183 0.47 -9.92 -18.18
CA LYS A 183 1.62 -9.61 -19.07
C LYS A 183 1.29 -9.35 -20.54
N TYR A 184 0.15 -9.81 -21.05
CA TYR A 184 -0.17 -9.73 -22.48
C TYR A 184 -1.12 -8.60 -22.86
N GLU A 185 -2.02 -8.16 -21.97
CA GLU A 185 -3.02 -7.12 -22.31
C GLU A 185 -2.57 -5.71 -21.89
N ASN A 186 -1.84 -5.57 -20.79
CA ASN A 186 -1.48 -4.27 -20.22
C ASN A 186 -0.16 -3.69 -20.76
N CYS A 187 0.69 -4.49 -21.40
CA CYS A 187 1.98 -4.04 -21.94
C CYS A 187 1.85 -2.99 -23.05
N LEU A 188 0.73 -2.96 -23.74
CA LEU A 188 0.47 -2.04 -24.87
C LEU A 188 0.19 -0.60 -24.44
N LEU A 189 -0.27 -0.39 -23.20
CA LEU A 189 -0.58 0.95 -22.67
C LEU A 189 0.66 1.69 -22.15
N TYR A 190 1.72 0.97 -21.83
CA TYR A 190 2.94 1.54 -21.24
C TYR A 190 3.96 2.05 -22.28
N THR A 191 3.85 1.64 -23.55
CA THR A 191 4.84 1.98 -24.57
C THR A 191 4.57 3.31 -25.29
N SER A 192 3.48 4.01 -24.95
CA SER A 192 3.10 5.27 -25.63
C SER A 192 3.64 6.54 -24.98
N ASP A 193 4.25 6.48 -23.78
CA ASP A 193 4.69 7.65 -23.01
C ASP A 193 6.19 7.63 -22.61
N ALA A 194 7.02 6.87 -23.34
CA ALA A 194 8.47 6.89 -23.16
C ALA A 194 9.17 7.67 -24.25
#